data_8acbdda1d579b50326e3c17c6ed8ed0b
#
_entry.id   8acbdda1d579b50326e3c17c6ed8ed0b
#
_cell.length_a   1.000
_cell.length_b   1.000
_cell.length_c   1.000
_cell.angle_alpha   90.00
_cell.angle_beta   90.00
_cell.angle_gamma   90.00
#
_symmetry.space_group_name_H-M   'P 1'
#
loop_
_entity.id
_entity.type
_entity.pdbx_description
1 polymer ?
#
loop_
_entity_poly.entity_id
_entity_poly.type
_entity_poly.pdbx_seq_one_letter_code
_entity_poly.pdbx_strand_id
1 'polypeptide(L)'
;MEQLVRHWGNEAWSANTPYLMAMLEWLPQTSGPIVECGSGLSTVVLGIAAALSGRQLYVFEHEPQWGERLLRHLPPSARDYVQLNLTPLRDYGEFDWYSLEDVPVPASIGFVVCDGPPGSTRGGRYGLGSVLGSRMVPNCTVLLDDAQRDAEQTVARRWCRELGGSVVQRADCYAILRLKDEEELSTALAAARSGGGTAV
;
A
#
# COMPACT_ATOMS: atom_id res chain seq x y z
N MET A 1 -3.35 -21.21 -2.01
CA MET A 1 -3.95 -19.86 -2.05
C MET A 1 -5.44 -19.91 -2.37
N GLU A 2 -5.88 -20.52 -3.45
CA GLU A 2 -7.30 -20.60 -3.84
C GLU A 2 -8.24 -21.18 -2.76
N GLN A 3 -7.77 -22.18 -1.98
CA GLN A 3 -8.55 -22.71 -0.86
C GLN A 3 -8.74 -21.66 0.26
N LEU A 4 -7.73 -20.81 0.48
CA LEU A 4 -7.79 -19.74 1.46
C LEU A 4 -8.80 -18.66 1.03
N VAL A 5 -8.79 -18.27 -0.24
CA VAL A 5 -9.77 -17.33 -0.82
C VAL A 5 -11.20 -17.87 -0.65
N ARG A 6 -11.44 -19.14 -0.99
CA ARG A 6 -12.75 -19.77 -0.78
C ARG A 6 -13.16 -19.85 0.68
N HIS A 7 -12.23 -20.16 1.57
CA HIS A 7 -12.52 -20.25 3.01
C HIS A 7 -12.84 -18.89 3.63
N TRP A 8 -12.24 -17.82 3.12
CA TRP A 8 -12.55 -16.46 3.52
C TRP A 8 -14.01 -16.09 3.26
N GLY A 9 -14.63 -16.67 2.21
CA GLY A 9 -16.07 -16.64 1.98
C GLY A 9 -16.64 -15.28 1.57
N ASN A 10 -15.85 -14.41 0.94
CA ASN A 10 -16.31 -13.14 0.37
C ASN A 10 -15.57 -12.87 -0.95
N GLU A 11 -15.75 -13.76 -1.91
CA GLU A 11 -15.00 -13.77 -3.17
C GLU A 11 -15.14 -12.46 -3.97
N ALA A 12 -16.28 -11.75 -3.85
CA ALA A 12 -16.53 -10.50 -4.57
C ALA A 12 -15.64 -9.33 -4.09
N TRP A 13 -15.14 -9.40 -2.84
CA TRP A 13 -14.35 -8.34 -2.20
C TRP A 13 -13.02 -8.85 -1.65
N SER A 14 -12.68 -10.10 -1.95
CA SER A 14 -11.42 -10.70 -1.51
C SER A 14 -10.31 -10.40 -2.49
N ALA A 15 -9.15 -10.09 -1.96
CA ALA A 15 -7.92 -10.10 -2.75
C ALA A 15 -7.79 -11.42 -3.53
N ASN A 16 -7.53 -11.33 -4.82
CA ASN A 16 -7.40 -12.51 -5.68
C ASN A 16 -6.04 -13.21 -5.53
N THR A 17 -5.95 -14.45 -6.00
CA THR A 17 -4.72 -15.25 -5.88
C THR A 17 -3.49 -14.58 -6.51
N PRO A 18 -3.51 -14.02 -7.73
CA PRO A 18 -2.38 -13.31 -8.31
C PRO A 18 -1.86 -12.15 -7.44
N TYR A 19 -2.77 -11.35 -6.88
CA TYR A 19 -2.41 -10.24 -6.00
C TYR A 19 -1.74 -10.73 -4.70
N LEU A 20 -2.32 -11.75 -4.06
CA LEU A 20 -1.76 -12.35 -2.85
C LEU A 20 -0.38 -12.97 -3.10
N MET A 21 -0.18 -13.58 -4.26
CA MET A 21 1.12 -14.14 -4.64
C MET A 21 2.16 -13.04 -4.88
N ALA A 22 1.76 -11.95 -5.55
CA ALA A 22 2.64 -10.80 -5.75
C ALA A 22 3.09 -10.17 -4.41
N MET A 23 2.19 -10.06 -3.42
CA MET A 23 2.58 -9.59 -2.08
C MET A 23 3.71 -10.45 -1.49
N LEU A 24 3.57 -11.78 -1.55
CA LEU A 24 4.56 -12.72 -0.99
C LEU A 24 5.87 -12.73 -1.78
N GLU A 25 5.83 -12.46 -3.08
CA GLU A 25 7.01 -12.37 -3.94
C GLU A 25 7.83 -11.09 -3.67
N TRP A 26 7.14 -9.96 -3.49
CA TRP A 26 7.80 -8.66 -3.38
C TRP A 26 8.16 -8.28 -1.94
N LEU A 27 7.42 -8.74 -0.95
CA LEU A 27 7.69 -8.44 0.46
C LEU A 27 9.14 -8.77 0.90
N PRO A 28 9.73 -9.92 0.54
CA PRO A 28 11.11 -10.25 0.93
C PRO A 28 12.18 -9.36 0.30
N GLN A 29 11.84 -8.63 -0.78
CA GLN A 29 12.74 -7.71 -1.48
C GLN A 29 12.80 -6.33 -0.83
N THR A 30 12.04 -6.11 0.24
CA THR A 30 11.91 -4.86 0.98
C THR A 30 12.27 -5.04 2.45
N SER A 31 12.48 -3.95 3.15
CA SER A 31 12.79 -3.94 4.58
C SER A 31 11.90 -2.93 5.33
N GLY A 32 11.98 -2.94 6.67
CA GLY A 32 11.22 -2.02 7.51
C GLY A 32 9.73 -2.37 7.66
N PRO A 33 8.95 -1.46 8.25
CA PRO A 33 7.52 -1.64 8.46
C PRO A 33 6.73 -1.84 7.17
N ILE A 34 5.62 -2.57 7.31
CA ILE A 34 4.64 -2.82 6.25
C ILE A 34 3.41 -1.96 6.56
N VAL A 35 2.83 -1.34 5.54
CA VAL A 35 1.55 -0.63 5.64
C VAL A 35 0.54 -1.28 4.71
N GLU A 36 -0.68 -1.46 5.19
CA GLU A 36 -1.82 -1.90 4.37
C GLU A 36 -2.97 -0.91 4.50
N CYS A 37 -3.52 -0.51 3.37
CA CYS A 37 -4.69 0.35 3.26
C CYS A 37 -5.88 -0.49 2.80
N GLY A 38 -6.90 -0.59 3.64
CA GLY A 38 -7.96 -1.59 3.57
C GLY A 38 -7.56 -2.88 4.30
N SER A 39 -8.51 -3.55 4.92
CA SER A 39 -8.27 -4.82 5.60
C SER A 39 -9.03 -5.97 4.94
N GLY A 40 -8.48 -7.18 5.01
CA GLY A 40 -9.14 -8.33 4.43
C GLY A 40 -8.31 -9.62 4.49
N LEU A 41 -8.51 -10.47 3.49
CA LEU A 41 -7.72 -11.69 3.35
C LEU A 41 -6.24 -11.40 3.17
N SER A 42 -5.91 -10.32 2.48
CA SER A 42 -4.53 -9.81 2.31
C SER A 42 -3.86 -9.58 3.66
N THR A 43 -4.58 -9.00 4.63
CA THR A 43 -4.07 -8.76 5.98
C THR A 43 -3.73 -10.07 6.72
N VAL A 44 -4.55 -11.12 6.55
CA VAL A 44 -4.25 -12.44 7.16
C VAL A 44 -2.94 -13.00 6.59
N VAL A 45 -2.77 -12.93 5.26
CA VAL A 45 -1.57 -13.41 4.57
C VAL A 45 -0.35 -12.58 4.96
N LEU A 46 -0.47 -11.25 4.92
CA LEU A 46 0.60 -10.32 5.32
C LEU A 46 0.96 -10.45 6.80
N GLY A 47 -0.03 -10.63 7.68
CA GLY A 47 0.22 -10.82 9.11
C GLY A 47 1.07 -12.05 9.40
N ILE A 48 0.81 -13.16 8.71
CA ILE A 48 1.65 -14.36 8.79
C ILE A 48 3.06 -14.07 8.26
N ALA A 49 3.17 -13.42 7.12
CA ALA A 49 4.47 -13.08 6.53
C ALA A 49 5.25 -12.07 7.38
N ALA A 50 4.57 -11.10 8.00
CA ALA A 50 5.14 -10.15 8.95
C ALA A 50 5.71 -10.87 10.18
N ALA A 51 4.94 -11.80 10.77
CA ALA A 51 5.39 -12.61 11.89
C ALA A 51 6.64 -13.46 11.54
N LEU A 52 6.64 -14.10 10.37
CA LEU A 52 7.78 -14.91 9.90
C LEU A 52 9.04 -14.07 9.63
N SER A 53 8.89 -12.80 9.25
CA SER A 53 10.00 -11.88 8.96
C SER A 53 10.36 -10.94 10.11
N GLY A 54 9.66 -11.02 11.26
CA GLY A 54 9.86 -10.14 12.41
C GLY A 54 9.52 -8.66 12.13
N ARG A 55 8.65 -8.39 11.16
CA ARG A 55 8.26 -7.03 10.75
C ARG A 55 6.90 -6.66 11.33
N GLN A 56 6.66 -5.36 11.52
CA GLN A 56 5.36 -4.84 11.93
C GLN A 56 4.51 -4.49 10.72
N LEU A 57 3.24 -4.89 10.74
CA LEU A 57 2.21 -4.55 9.76
C LEU A 57 1.22 -3.56 10.39
N TYR A 58 1.14 -2.37 9.81
CA TYR A 58 0.17 -1.33 10.18
C TYR A 58 -0.97 -1.32 9.17
N VAL A 59 -2.18 -1.58 9.63
CA VAL A 59 -3.38 -1.68 8.80
C VAL A 59 -4.28 -0.50 9.09
N PHE A 60 -4.75 0.20 8.06
CA PHE A 60 -5.75 1.26 8.16
C PHE A 60 -7.05 0.77 7.54
N GLU A 61 -8.11 0.75 8.34
CA GLU A 61 -9.44 0.28 7.94
C GLU A 61 -10.50 1.27 8.41
N HIS A 62 -11.48 1.58 7.56
CA HIS A 62 -12.53 2.54 7.91
C HIS A 62 -13.86 1.86 8.26
N GLU A 63 -14.06 0.61 7.84
CA GLU A 63 -15.25 -0.18 8.08
C GLU A 63 -15.08 -1.12 9.29
N PRO A 64 -15.74 -0.87 10.43
CA PRO A 64 -15.58 -1.70 11.63
C PRO A 64 -15.86 -3.19 11.40
N GLN A 65 -16.83 -3.50 10.54
CA GLN A 65 -17.21 -4.88 10.23
C GLN A 65 -16.07 -5.68 9.57
N TRP A 66 -15.26 -5.03 8.73
CA TRP A 66 -14.08 -5.65 8.15
C TRP A 66 -13.00 -5.90 9.20
N GLY A 67 -12.76 -4.94 10.08
CA GLY A 67 -11.85 -5.11 11.20
C GLY A 67 -12.24 -6.25 12.14
N GLU A 68 -13.52 -6.35 12.49
CA GLU A 68 -14.03 -7.46 13.30
C GLU A 68 -13.87 -8.82 12.61
N ARG A 69 -14.13 -8.86 11.29
CA ARG A 69 -13.93 -10.08 10.50
C ARG A 69 -12.46 -10.48 10.49
N LEU A 70 -11.57 -9.53 10.25
CA LEU A 70 -10.12 -9.77 10.29
C LEU A 70 -9.68 -10.38 11.60
N LEU A 71 -10.07 -9.78 12.73
CA LEU A 71 -9.67 -10.25 14.06
C LEU A 71 -10.10 -11.69 14.36
N ARG A 72 -11.22 -12.15 13.80
CA ARG A 72 -11.67 -13.55 13.92
C ARG A 72 -10.81 -14.54 13.15
N HIS A 73 -10.20 -14.10 12.03
CA HIS A 73 -9.44 -14.97 11.14
C HIS A 73 -7.93 -14.83 11.31
N LEU A 74 -7.48 -13.78 12.00
CA LEU A 74 -6.05 -13.55 12.22
C LEU A 74 -5.48 -14.62 13.17
N PRO A 75 -4.48 -15.41 12.72
CA PRO A 75 -3.86 -16.43 13.56
C PRO A 75 -3.23 -15.81 14.81
N PRO A 76 -3.28 -16.51 15.98
CA PRO A 76 -2.65 -16.01 17.20
C PRO A 76 -1.19 -15.61 17.02
N SER A 77 -0.43 -16.37 16.24
CA SER A 77 0.99 -16.11 15.96
C SER A 77 1.27 -14.84 15.17
N ALA A 78 0.26 -14.27 14.50
CA ALA A 78 0.39 -13.03 13.74
C ALA A 78 -0.08 -11.79 14.51
N ARG A 79 -0.81 -11.97 15.61
CA ARG A 79 -1.47 -10.86 16.32
C ARG A 79 -0.52 -9.81 16.85
N ASP A 80 0.64 -10.21 17.34
CA ASP A 80 1.65 -9.29 17.90
C ASP A 80 2.38 -8.48 16.82
N TYR A 81 2.20 -8.89 15.56
CA TYR A 81 2.82 -8.25 14.40
C TYR A 81 1.84 -7.40 13.58
N VAL A 82 0.55 -7.44 13.89
CA VAL A 82 -0.49 -6.70 13.15
C VAL A 82 -1.11 -5.64 14.06
N GLN A 83 -0.91 -4.39 13.70
CA GLN A 83 -1.57 -3.26 14.32
C GLN A 83 -2.73 -2.80 13.44
N LEU A 84 -3.94 -3.25 13.78
CA LEU A 84 -5.16 -2.81 13.12
C LEU A 84 -5.59 -1.45 13.70
N ASN A 85 -5.68 -0.45 12.84
CA ASN A 85 -6.17 0.88 13.16
C ASN A 85 -7.54 1.08 12.46
N LEU A 86 -8.62 1.02 13.24
CA LEU A 86 -9.94 1.39 12.78
C LEU A 86 -10.05 2.91 12.83
N THR A 87 -10.08 3.54 11.67
CA THR A 87 -10.06 4.99 11.53
C THR A 87 -10.98 5.46 10.42
N PRO A 88 -11.81 6.50 10.68
CA PRO A 88 -12.75 6.97 9.68
C PRO A 88 -12.02 7.63 8.50
N LEU A 89 -12.70 7.73 7.37
CA LEU A 89 -12.26 8.58 6.29
C LEU A 89 -12.46 10.05 6.68
N ARG A 90 -11.50 10.89 6.30
CA ARG A 90 -11.49 12.32 6.52
C ARG A 90 -11.37 13.06 5.19
N ASP A 91 -11.96 14.23 5.13
CA ASP A 91 -11.82 15.19 4.02
C ASP A 91 -10.44 15.88 4.06
N TYR A 92 -9.66 15.72 2.98
CA TYR A 92 -8.38 16.40 2.74
C TYR A 92 -8.50 17.45 1.61
N GLY A 93 -9.71 17.89 1.28
CA GLY A 93 -9.97 18.86 0.21
C GLY A 93 -10.21 18.17 -1.14
N GLU A 94 -9.17 17.77 -1.85
CA GLU A 94 -9.30 17.10 -3.15
C GLU A 94 -9.73 15.63 -3.06
N PHE A 95 -9.52 14.99 -1.92
CA PHE A 95 -9.77 13.56 -1.70
C PHE A 95 -10.19 13.27 -0.26
N ASP A 96 -10.81 12.13 -0.05
CA ASP A 96 -11.05 11.55 1.27
C ASP A 96 -10.06 10.40 1.51
N TRP A 97 -9.53 10.31 2.73
CA TRP A 97 -8.54 9.30 3.11
C TRP A 97 -8.63 8.98 4.60
N TYR A 98 -8.03 7.89 5.01
CA TYR A 98 -7.96 7.51 6.44
C TYR A 98 -7.44 8.66 7.29
N SER A 99 -8.16 8.99 8.38
CA SER A 99 -7.68 9.94 9.38
C SER A 99 -6.50 9.32 10.14
N LEU A 100 -5.33 9.96 10.06
CA LEU A 100 -4.15 9.48 10.77
C LEU A 100 -3.92 10.27 12.08
N GLU A 101 -4.91 11.04 12.51
CA GLU A 101 -4.89 11.69 13.82
C GLU A 101 -5.01 10.61 14.90
N ASP A 102 -4.11 10.66 15.89
CA ASP A 102 -4.09 9.76 17.04
C ASP A 102 -3.90 8.26 16.72
N VAL A 103 -3.48 7.92 15.48
CA VAL A 103 -3.13 6.55 15.13
C VAL A 103 -1.63 6.42 14.89
N PRO A 104 -1.01 5.33 15.31
CA PRO A 104 0.41 5.10 15.08
C PRO A 104 0.68 4.87 13.59
N VAL A 105 1.61 5.66 13.05
CA VAL A 105 2.07 5.56 11.67
C VAL A 105 3.58 5.38 11.68
N PRO A 106 4.13 4.35 11.02
CA PRO A 106 5.59 4.15 11.00
C PRO A 106 6.31 5.32 10.31
N ALA A 107 7.50 5.63 10.78
CA ALA A 107 8.31 6.73 10.26
C ALA A 107 9.03 6.38 8.94
N SER A 108 9.28 5.08 8.69
CA SER A 108 10.03 4.59 7.53
C SER A 108 9.31 3.37 6.94
N ILE A 109 8.48 3.60 5.92
CA ILE A 109 7.65 2.57 5.28
C ILE A 109 8.43 1.93 4.14
N GLY A 110 8.65 0.62 4.18
CA GLY A 110 9.38 -0.09 3.14
C GLY A 110 8.50 -0.88 2.16
N PHE A 111 7.29 -1.27 2.58
CA PHE A 111 6.34 -1.99 1.75
C PHE A 111 4.92 -1.53 2.01
N VAL A 112 4.17 -1.28 0.95
CA VAL A 112 2.78 -0.86 1.03
C VAL A 112 1.90 -1.75 0.20
N VAL A 113 0.78 -2.18 0.76
CA VAL A 113 -0.32 -2.85 0.07
C VAL A 113 -1.53 -1.93 0.09
N CYS A 114 -2.03 -1.56 -1.08
CA CYS A 114 -3.09 -0.57 -1.23
C CYS A 114 -4.29 -1.18 -1.98
N ASP A 115 -5.26 -1.64 -1.21
CA ASP A 115 -6.56 -2.13 -1.68
C ASP A 115 -7.73 -1.26 -1.22
N GLY A 116 -7.49 -0.31 -0.35
CA GLY A 116 -8.45 0.66 0.15
C GLY A 116 -7.94 2.11 0.12
N PRO A 117 -8.83 3.07 0.36
CA PRO A 117 -10.28 2.91 0.51
C PRO A 117 -10.97 2.52 -0.79
N PRO A 118 -12.29 2.18 -0.78
CA PRO A 118 -13.03 1.81 -1.99
C PRO A 118 -12.91 2.84 -3.11
N GLY A 119 -12.91 2.39 -4.36
CA GLY A 119 -12.80 3.27 -5.52
C GLY A 119 -13.94 4.29 -5.66
N SER A 120 -15.06 4.12 -4.94
CA SER A 120 -16.15 5.10 -4.81
C SER A 120 -15.82 6.27 -3.89
N THR A 121 -14.77 6.16 -3.07
CA THR A 121 -14.29 7.24 -2.22
C THR A 121 -13.77 8.38 -3.10
N ARG A 122 -14.03 9.62 -2.72
CA ARG A 122 -13.53 10.80 -3.46
C ARG A 122 -12.00 10.75 -3.55
N GLY A 123 -11.45 10.77 -4.76
CA GLY A 123 -10.02 10.61 -5.03
C GLY A 123 -9.51 9.18 -4.93
N GLY A 124 -10.37 8.21 -4.57
CA GLY A 124 -10.00 6.80 -4.49
C GLY A 124 -8.78 6.56 -3.60
N ARG A 125 -7.81 5.82 -4.12
CA ARG A 125 -6.57 5.46 -3.39
C ARG A 125 -5.47 6.53 -3.45
N TYR A 126 -5.76 7.70 -4.07
CA TYR A 126 -4.76 8.77 -4.25
C TYR A 126 -4.12 9.24 -2.94
N GLY A 127 -4.90 9.31 -1.85
CA GLY A 127 -4.46 9.81 -0.56
C GLY A 127 -3.22 9.09 0.02
N LEU A 128 -2.94 7.84 -0.38
CA LEU A 128 -1.73 7.13 0.02
C LEU A 128 -0.46 7.95 -0.24
N GLY A 129 -0.26 8.41 -1.47
CA GLY A 129 0.92 9.18 -1.85
C GLY A 129 0.98 10.54 -1.16
N SER A 130 -0.16 11.23 -1.08
CA SER A 130 -0.25 12.55 -0.47
C SER A 130 -0.04 12.55 1.05
N VAL A 131 -0.56 11.52 1.75
CA VAL A 131 -0.58 11.47 3.23
C VAL A 131 0.62 10.69 3.79
N LEU A 132 1.00 9.59 3.14
CA LEU A 132 2.07 8.70 3.62
C LEU A 132 3.38 8.79 2.82
N GLY A 133 3.38 9.47 1.67
CA GLY A 133 4.53 9.49 0.76
C GLY A 133 5.84 9.96 1.43
N SER A 134 5.77 10.97 2.29
CA SER A 134 6.95 11.47 3.02
C SER A 134 7.52 10.50 4.07
N ARG A 135 6.80 9.42 4.37
CA ARG A 135 7.21 8.36 5.30
C ARG A 135 7.74 7.12 4.58
N MET A 136 7.62 7.08 3.25
CA MET A 136 8.14 5.98 2.45
C MET A 136 9.65 6.15 2.25
N VAL A 137 10.39 5.08 2.52
CA VAL A 137 11.84 5.08 2.30
C VAL A 137 12.18 4.99 0.81
N PRO A 138 13.39 5.39 0.38
CA PRO A 138 13.92 5.03 -0.94
C PRO A 138 13.78 3.52 -1.18
N ASN A 139 13.49 3.12 -2.41
CA ASN A 139 13.14 1.73 -2.77
C ASN A 139 11.84 1.17 -2.14
N CYS A 140 11.03 1.98 -1.49
CA CYS A 140 9.71 1.54 -1.04
C CYS A 140 8.94 0.93 -2.22
N THR A 141 8.34 -0.23 -1.98
CA THR A 141 7.49 -0.91 -2.97
C THR A 141 6.03 -0.74 -2.58
N VAL A 142 5.23 -0.30 -3.54
CA VAL A 142 3.77 -0.14 -3.39
C VAL A 142 3.07 -1.12 -4.31
N LEU A 143 2.27 -2.01 -3.74
CA LEU A 143 1.39 -2.91 -4.47
C LEU A 143 -0.02 -2.30 -4.49
N LEU A 144 -0.49 -1.93 -5.67
CA LEU A 144 -1.81 -1.33 -5.91
C LEU A 144 -2.74 -2.39 -6.50
N ASP A 145 -3.84 -2.69 -5.84
CA ASP A 145 -4.88 -3.56 -6.38
C ASP A 145 -5.78 -2.84 -7.38
N ASP A 146 -6.60 -3.61 -8.10
CA ASP A 146 -7.54 -3.11 -9.12
C ASP A 146 -6.90 -2.26 -10.23
N ALA A 147 -5.62 -2.46 -10.53
CA ALA A 147 -4.87 -1.62 -11.48
C ALA A 147 -5.35 -1.72 -12.95
N GLN A 148 -6.34 -2.58 -13.25
CA GLN A 148 -7.06 -2.60 -14.52
C GLN A 148 -8.03 -1.43 -14.66
N ARG A 149 -8.46 -0.79 -13.56
CA ARG A 149 -9.40 0.34 -13.58
C ARG A 149 -8.67 1.64 -13.96
N ASP A 150 -9.31 2.48 -14.76
CA ASP A 150 -8.74 3.76 -15.22
C ASP A 150 -8.41 4.71 -14.06
N ALA A 151 -9.21 4.68 -12.99
CA ALA A 151 -8.99 5.48 -11.78
C ALA A 151 -7.66 5.11 -11.11
N GLU A 152 -7.42 3.82 -10.86
CA GLU A 152 -6.20 3.31 -10.24
C GLU A 152 -4.98 3.50 -11.14
N GLN A 153 -5.13 3.39 -12.47
CA GLN A 153 -4.05 3.75 -13.40
C GLN A 153 -3.67 5.23 -13.32
N THR A 154 -4.67 6.10 -13.13
CA THR A 154 -4.43 7.53 -12.96
C THR A 154 -3.75 7.82 -11.63
N VAL A 155 -4.18 7.16 -10.56
CA VAL A 155 -3.54 7.21 -9.24
C VAL A 155 -2.07 6.74 -9.33
N ALA A 156 -1.81 5.60 -9.95
CA ALA A 156 -0.45 5.08 -10.13
C ALA A 156 0.47 6.08 -10.88
N ARG A 157 -0.03 6.70 -11.96
CA ARG A 157 0.71 7.73 -12.70
C ARG A 157 0.99 8.97 -11.83
N ARG A 158 0.03 9.40 -10.98
CA ARG A 158 0.25 10.52 -10.05
C ARG A 158 1.31 10.18 -9.03
N TRP A 159 1.24 9.03 -8.40
CA TRP A 159 2.25 8.58 -7.42
C TRP A 159 3.65 8.50 -8.03
N CYS A 160 3.80 7.91 -9.24
CA CYS A 160 5.10 7.88 -9.91
C CYS A 160 5.71 9.28 -10.10
N ARG A 161 4.88 10.25 -10.48
CA ARG A 161 5.34 11.64 -10.68
C ARG A 161 5.65 12.36 -9.37
N GLU A 162 4.77 12.20 -8.37
CA GLU A 162 4.83 12.96 -7.10
C GLU A 162 5.84 12.37 -6.12
N LEU A 163 6.01 11.04 -6.11
CA LEU A 163 6.93 10.32 -5.21
C LEU A 163 8.26 9.96 -5.87
N GLY A 164 8.44 10.25 -7.15
CA GLY A 164 9.68 9.95 -7.85
C GLY A 164 9.90 8.47 -8.11
N GLY A 165 8.81 7.71 -8.38
CA GLY A 165 8.87 6.27 -8.64
C GLY A 165 8.54 5.88 -10.08
N SER A 166 8.47 4.58 -10.31
CA SER A 166 8.04 3.97 -11.58
C SER A 166 7.19 2.73 -11.36
N VAL A 167 6.34 2.40 -12.33
CA VAL A 167 5.66 1.10 -12.35
C VAL A 167 6.64 0.08 -12.89
N VAL A 168 7.03 -0.88 -12.05
CA VAL A 168 8.02 -1.92 -12.39
C VAL A 168 7.37 -3.22 -12.85
N GLN A 169 6.10 -3.45 -12.48
CA GLN A 169 5.32 -4.60 -12.93
C GLN A 169 3.85 -4.24 -13.05
N ARG A 170 3.18 -4.77 -14.06
CA ARG A 170 1.74 -4.73 -14.24
C ARG A 170 1.21 -6.12 -14.53
N ALA A 171 0.07 -6.46 -13.91
CA ALA A 171 -0.74 -7.62 -14.24
C ALA A 171 -2.20 -7.20 -14.44
N ASP A 172 -3.07 -8.14 -14.77
CA ASP A 172 -4.48 -7.86 -15.09
C ASP A 172 -5.22 -7.17 -13.93
N CYS A 173 -4.84 -7.45 -12.68
CA CYS A 173 -5.56 -6.96 -11.51
C CYS A 173 -4.71 -6.08 -10.57
N TYR A 174 -3.39 -5.96 -10.75
CA TYR A 174 -2.54 -5.17 -9.86
C TYR A 174 -1.41 -4.47 -10.61
N ALA A 175 -0.82 -3.47 -9.96
CA ALA A 175 0.43 -2.85 -10.38
C ALA A 175 1.40 -2.77 -9.20
N ILE A 176 2.69 -2.91 -9.49
CA ILE A 176 3.77 -2.71 -8.53
C ILE A 176 4.52 -1.45 -8.92
N LEU A 177 4.59 -0.54 -7.98
CA LEU A 177 5.36 0.70 -8.09
C LEU A 177 6.57 0.60 -7.17
N ARG A 178 7.71 1.10 -7.61
CA ARG A 178 8.92 1.22 -6.81
C ARG A 178 9.38 2.66 -6.80
N LEU A 179 9.62 3.19 -5.62
CA LEU A 179 10.22 4.51 -5.47
C LEU A 179 11.70 4.42 -5.84
N LYS A 180 12.25 5.53 -6.36
CA LYS A 180 13.67 5.62 -6.69
C LYS A 180 14.53 5.39 -5.45
N ASP A 181 15.66 4.76 -5.64
CA ASP A 181 16.68 4.66 -4.60
C ASP A 181 17.42 6.00 -4.42
N GLU A 182 18.32 6.05 -3.42
CA GLU A 182 19.08 7.28 -3.11
C GLU A 182 20.00 7.68 -4.25
N GLU A 183 20.58 6.74 -4.99
CA GLU A 183 21.46 6.98 -6.11
C GLU A 183 20.70 7.52 -7.32
N GLU A 184 19.54 6.93 -7.63
CA GLU A 184 18.64 7.39 -8.69
C GLU A 184 18.07 8.78 -8.39
N LEU A 185 17.72 9.06 -7.12
CA LEU A 185 17.28 10.39 -6.68
C LEU A 185 18.39 11.42 -6.79
N SER A 186 19.61 11.07 -6.38
CA SER A 186 20.80 11.95 -6.48
C SER A 186 21.11 12.27 -7.93
N THR A 187 21.10 11.27 -8.81
CA THR A 187 21.34 11.41 -10.25
C THR A 187 20.27 12.28 -10.90
N ALA A 188 19.00 12.08 -10.57
CA ALA A 188 17.90 12.89 -11.09
C ALA A 188 18.00 14.36 -10.67
N LEU A 189 18.40 14.62 -9.42
CA LEU A 189 18.64 15.97 -8.90
C LEU A 189 19.82 16.66 -9.58
N ALA A 190 20.91 15.92 -9.85
CA ALA A 190 22.08 16.45 -10.55
C ALA A 190 21.73 16.82 -12.01
N ALA A 191 20.97 15.96 -12.70
CA ALA A 191 20.49 16.22 -14.06
C ALA A 191 19.57 17.44 -14.14
N ALA A 192 18.67 17.61 -13.17
CA ALA A 192 17.77 18.76 -13.10
C ALA A 192 18.51 20.09 -12.88
N ARG A 193 19.61 20.07 -12.11
CA ARG A 193 20.47 21.25 -11.87
C ARG A 193 21.32 21.60 -13.09
N SER A 194 21.79 20.63 -13.87
CA SER A 194 22.57 20.85 -15.07
C SER A 194 21.76 21.29 -16.29
N GLY A 195 20.46 20.90 -16.36
CA GLY A 195 19.54 21.29 -17.42
C GLY A 195 18.92 22.69 -17.28
N GLY A 196 19.08 23.36 -16.14
CA GLY A 196 18.55 24.70 -15.85
C GLY A 196 19.45 25.87 -16.26
N GLY A 197 20.55 25.62 -16.98
CA GLY A 197 21.56 26.62 -17.32
C GLY A 197 21.65 26.93 -18.79
N THR A 198 20.55 27.30 -19.47
CA THR A 198 20.62 28.05 -20.76
C THR A 198 19.27 28.69 -21.06
N ALA A 199 19.07 29.86 -20.51
CA ALA A 199 18.16 30.86 -21.08
C ALA A 199 18.80 32.22 -20.78
N VAL A 200 19.60 32.70 -21.71
CA VAL A 200 19.97 34.12 -21.86
C VAL A 200 19.26 34.61 -23.12
#